data_a7ddf601597ec7f2a93cb51b37a290e5
#
_entry.id   a7ddf601597ec7f2a93cb51b37a290e5
#
_cell.length_a   1.000
_cell.length_b   1.000
_cell.length_c   1.000
_cell.angle_alpha   90.00
_cell.angle_beta   90.00
_cell.angle_gamma   90.00
#
_symmetry.space_group_name_H-M   'P 1'
#
loop_
_entity.id
_entity.type
_entity.pdbx_description
1 polymer ?
#
loop_
_entity_poly.entity_id
_entity_poly.type
_entity_poly.pdbx_seq_one_letter_code
_entity_poly.pdbx_strand_id
1 'polypeptide(L)'
;MRVPFDFRPALAPLFGVLLACATPPAGAAEGTGVFSDTSRIASIGGSITEIVYALGEESHLVARDSTSSYPEAALKLPNVGYMRALSPEGVLSVNPSGILALHGSGPREAVDVLKKSSVPFIEVPEHYSHEGILEKIRVVGKALGVDAKAEKLAAEMDAKLTAAEKQTASIKERKRVLFVLSTQGGKILAAGSDSAADGIIKLAGAINAVEGFSGYKPMTDEAIATAKPDVILTMKNAGPPISEDELFANPAIASTSAGVARKVISMDGGYLLGFGPRTAEAIHDLAVSLYGNQVTD
;
A
#
# COMPACT_ATOMS: atom_id res chain seq x y z
N MET A 1 -69.82 13.23 75.12
CA MET A 1 -69.89 13.87 73.82
C MET A 1 -69.07 13.00 72.82
N ARG A 2 -69.73 12.26 71.95
CA ARG A 2 -69.11 11.25 71.07
C ARG A 2 -68.92 11.91 69.69
N VAL A 3 -67.68 11.78 69.19
CA VAL A 3 -67.36 12.19 67.81
C VAL A 3 -67.22 10.90 67.03
N PRO A 4 -67.84 10.73 65.86
CA PRO A 4 -67.69 9.54 65.04
C PRO A 4 -66.46 9.67 64.11
N PHE A 5 -65.74 8.63 64.00
CA PHE A 5 -64.63 8.43 63.06
C PHE A 5 -65.18 7.95 61.73
N ASP A 6 -64.88 8.68 60.68
CA ASP A 6 -65.33 8.38 59.31
C ASP A 6 -64.10 7.73 58.57
N PHE A 7 -64.27 6.46 58.18
CA PHE A 7 -63.28 5.71 57.42
C PHE A 7 -63.55 5.83 55.91
N ARG A 8 -62.70 6.54 55.20
CA ARG A 8 -62.74 6.55 53.75
C ARG A 8 -61.59 5.69 53.20
N PRO A 9 -61.79 4.69 52.33
CA PRO A 9 -60.71 3.93 51.67
C PRO A 9 -60.06 4.76 50.57
N ALA A 10 -58.79 4.90 50.66
CA ALA A 10 -57.97 5.54 49.61
C ALA A 10 -57.70 4.54 48.45
N LEU A 11 -58.23 4.89 47.29
CA LEU A 11 -57.88 4.23 46.02
C LEU A 11 -56.43 4.64 45.66
N ALA A 12 -55.52 3.69 45.62
CA ALA A 12 -54.16 3.87 45.07
C ALA A 12 -54.19 3.70 43.54
N PRO A 13 -53.60 4.62 42.76
CA PRO A 13 -53.46 4.42 41.31
C PRO A 13 -52.36 3.44 41.01
N LEU A 14 -52.64 2.40 40.25
CA LEU A 14 -51.67 1.49 39.63
C LEU A 14 -50.90 2.26 38.55
N PHE A 15 -49.66 2.63 38.86
CA PHE A 15 -48.72 3.12 37.85
C PHE A 15 -48.14 1.93 37.08
N GLY A 16 -48.62 1.71 35.87
CA GLY A 16 -48.04 0.77 34.92
C GLY A 16 -46.68 1.31 34.44
N VAL A 17 -45.59 0.69 34.86
CA VAL A 17 -44.27 0.96 34.30
C VAL A 17 -44.21 0.34 32.89
N LEU A 18 -44.32 1.16 31.85
CA LEU A 18 -44.01 0.79 30.50
C LEU A 18 -42.46 0.64 30.41
N LEU A 19 -41.97 -0.58 30.40
CA LEU A 19 -40.55 -0.88 30.13
C LEU A 19 -40.33 -0.67 28.63
N ALA A 20 -39.91 0.53 28.23
CA ALA A 20 -39.43 0.79 26.87
C ALA A 20 -38.10 0.04 26.67
N CYS A 21 -38.17 -1.06 25.92
CA CYS A 21 -36.95 -1.69 25.37
C CYS A 21 -36.28 -0.69 24.40
N ALA A 22 -35.36 0.12 24.91
CA ALA A 22 -34.47 0.87 24.07
C ALA A 22 -33.49 -0.15 23.43
N THR A 23 -33.70 -0.43 22.14
CA THR A 23 -32.67 -1.07 21.32
C THR A 23 -31.48 -0.14 21.30
N PRO A 24 -30.27 -0.61 21.70
CA PRO A 24 -29.07 0.21 21.54
C PRO A 24 -28.89 0.52 20.04
N PRO A 25 -28.45 1.74 19.67
CA PRO A 25 -28.07 2.01 18.29
C PRO A 25 -26.99 0.99 17.92
N ALA A 26 -27.15 0.38 16.74
CA ALA A 26 -26.11 -0.45 16.16
C ALA A 26 -24.85 0.45 16.02
N GLY A 27 -24.00 0.42 17.05
CA GLY A 27 -22.69 1.00 17.00
C GLY A 27 -21.96 0.34 15.83
N ALA A 28 -21.38 1.14 14.95
CA ALA A 28 -20.43 0.65 13.97
C ALA A 28 -19.45 -0.25 14.72
N ALA A 29 -19.47 -1.54 14.45
CA ALA A 29 -18.49 -2.46 14.98
C ALA A 29 -17.14 -1.96 14.50
N GLU A 30 -16.27 -1.51 15.43
CA GLU A 30 -14.86 -1.40 15.16
C GLU A 30 -14.44 -2.78 14.68
N GLY A 31 -14.16 -2.89 13.36
CA GLY A 31 -14.04 -4.17 12.69
C GLY A 31 -12.95 -4.99 13.37
N THR A 32 -13.26 -6.23 13.71
CA THR A 32 -12.32 -7.23 14.24
C THR A 32 -11.14 -7.52 13.30
N GLY A 33 -11.00 -6.76 12.21
CA GLY A 33 -10.01 -6.97 11.16
C GLY A 33 -10.27 -8.22 10.31
N VAL A 34 -11.47 -8.83 10.43
CA VAL A 34 -11.90 -10.03 9.69
C VAL A 34 -13.25 -9.75 9.03
N PHE A 35 -13.42 -10.08 7.75
CA PHE A 35 -14.71 -10.02 7.09
C PHE A 35 -15.62 -11.17 7.54
N SER A 36 -16.88 -10.87 7.80
CA SER A 36 -17.91 -11.89 8.07
C SER A 36 -18.35 -12.63 6.80
N ASP A 37 -18.19 -11.99 5.64
CA ASP A 37 -18.47 -12.54 4.31
C ASP A 37 -17.32 -12.18 3.39
N THR A 38 -16.55 -13.17 2.95
CA THR A 38 -15.42 -13.01 2.04
C THR A 38 -15.77 -13.37 0.60
N SER A 39 -17.03 -13.65 0.29
CA SER A 39 -17.41 -14.17 -1.03
C SER A 39 -17.21 -13.18 -2.19
N ARG A 40 -17.12 -11.86 -1.90
CA ARG A 40 -17.06 -10.80 -2.90
C ARG A 40 -16.16 -9.64 -2.44
N ILE A 41 -14.87 -9.80 -2.50
CA ILE A 41 -13.91 -8.80 -2.04
C ILE A 41 -13.46 -7.90 -3.20
N ALA A 42 -13.58 -6.59 -3.00
CA ALA A 42 -12.91 -5.60 -3.84
C ALA A 42 -11.49 -5.33 -3.30
N SER A 43 -10.47 -5.61 -4.12
CA SER A 43 -9.06 -5.40 -3.77
C SER A 43 -8.56 -4.09 -4.36
N ILE A 44 -8.08 -3.19 -3.51
CA ILE A 44 -7.57 -1.87 -3.88
C ILE A 44 -6.12 -1.75 -3.43
N GLY A 45 -5.21 -1.79 -4.41
CA GLY A 45 -3.76 -1.82 -4.22
C GLY A 45 -3.14 -3.09 -4.78
N GLY A 46 -2.16 -2.94 -5.68
CA GLY A 46 -1.53 -4.05 -6.41
C GLY A 46 -0.95 -5.12 -5.51
N SER A 47 -0.27 -4.72 -4.42
CA SER A 47 0.30 -5.67 -3.45
C SER A 47 -0.75 -6.50 -2.72
N ILE A 48 -1.92 -5.93 -2.43
CA ILE A 48 -3.03 -6.67 -1.80
C ILE A 48 -3.51 -7.76 -2.75
N THR A 49 -3.77 -7.41 -4.01
CA THR A 49 -4.18 -8.37 -5.04
C THR A 49 -3.16 -9.49 -5.18
N GLU A 50 -1.87 -9.17 -5.27
CA GLU A 50 -0.80 -10.18 -5.33
C GLU A 50 -0.78 -11.11 -4.11
N ILE A 51 -0.99 -10.57 -2.90
CA ILE A 51 -1.06 -11.36 -1.67
C ILE A 51 -2.27 -12.30 -1.69
N VAL A 52 -3.44 -11.82 -2.11
CA VAL A 52 -4.64 -12.67 -2.20
C VAL A 52 -4.41 -13.84 -3.15
N TYR A 53 -3.80 -13.61 -4.32
CA TYR A 53 -3.40 -14.67 -5.24
C TYR A 53 -2.36 -15.63 -4.64
N ALA A 54 -1.36 -15.11 -3.94
CA ALA A 54 -0.32 -15.92 -3.29
C ALA A 54 -0.86 -16.78 -2.14
N LEU A 55 -1.96 -16.36 -1.51
CA LEU A 55 -2.68 -17.14 -0.51
C LEU A 55 -3.60 -18.22 -1.14
N GLY A 56 -3.84 -18.17 -2.48
CA GLY A 56 -4.78 -19.05 -3.18
C GLY A 56 -6.24 -18.70 -2.90
N GLU A 57 -6.52 -17.42 -2.66
CA GLU A 57 -7.84 -16.91 -2.30
C GLU A 57 -8.44 -15.99 -3.40
N GLU A 58 -7.91 -16.05 -4.61
CA GLU A 58 -8.34 -15.24 -5.75
C GLU A 58 -9.81 -15.38 -6.12
N SER A 59 -10.43 -16.52 -5.80
CA SER A 59 -11.86 -16.77 -6.03
C SER A 59 -12.77 -15.85 -5.23
N HIS A 60 -12.25 -15.22 -4.18
CA HIS A 60 -12.95 -14.22 -3.38
C HIS A 60 -12.98 -12.84 -4.04
N LEU A 61 -12.10 -12.58 -5.02
CA LEU A 61 -12.00 -11.27 -5.65
C LEU A 61 -13.09 -11.06 -6.71
N VAL A 62 -13.81 -9.94 -6.59
CA VAL A 62 -14.81 -9.51 -7.59
C VAL A 62 -14.39 -8.27 -8.36
N ALA A 63 -13.38 -7.55 -7.87
CA ALA A 63 -12.84 -6.38 -8.52
C ALA A 63 -11.40 -6.09 -8.05
N ARG A 64 -10.69 -5.32 -8.87
CA ARG A 64 -9.36 -4.80 -8.61
C ARG A 64 -9.28 -3.31 -8.93
N ASP A 65 -8.28 -2.63 -8.39
CA ASP A 65 -7.91 -1.30 -8.86
C ASP A 65 -6.95 -1.37 -10.07
N SER A 66 -6.62 -0.22 -10.67
CA SER A 66 -5.75 -0.17 -11.85
C SER A 66 -4.29 -0.54 -11.58
N THR A 67 -3.82 -0.48 -10.32
CA THR A 67 -2.45 -0.88 -9.96
C THR A 67 -2.28 -2.39 -9.82
N SER A 68 -3.37 -3.12 -9.72
CA SER A 68 -3.43 -4.58 -9.62
C SER A 68 -3.24 -5.22 -11.00
N SER A 69 -2.02 -5.15 -11.54
CA SER A 69 -1.67 -5.66 -12.87
C SER A 69 -1.05 -7.06 -12.86
N TYR A 70 -0.74 -7.61 -11.69
CA TYR A 70 -0.15 -8.92 -11.52
C TYR A 70 -0.91 -9.73 -10.44
N PRO A 71 -1.03 -11.06 -10.60
CA PRO A 71 -0.69 -11.82 -11.81
C PRO A 71 -1.60 -11.46 -12.99
N GLU A 72 -1.25 -11.85 -14.20
CA GLU A 72 -2.04 -11.54 -15.42
C GLU A 72 -3.52 -11.96 -15.29
N ALA A 73 -3.78 -13.03 -14.53
CA ALA A 73 -5.14 -13.49 -14.23
C ALA A 73 -6.00 -12.41 -13.56
N ALA A 74 -5.40 -11.52 -12.76
CA ALA A 74 -6.11 -10.43 -12.10
C ALA A 74 -6.70 -9.41 -13.11
N LEU A 75 -6.10 -9.28 -14.30
CA LEU A 75 -6.60 -8.38 -15.34
C LEU A 75 -8.01 -8.74 -15.84
N LYS A 76 -8.47 -9.97 -15.60
CA LYS A 76 -9.83 -10.42 -15.93
C LYS A 76 -10.89 -9.85 -14.99
N LEU A 77 -10.49 -9.37 -13.80
CA LEU A 77 -11.40 -8.77 -12.84
C LEU A 77 -11.81 -7.35 -13.28
N PRO A 78 -13.05 -6.92 -13.01
CA PRO A 78 -13.49 -5.55 -13.17
C PRO A 78 -12.53 -4.56 -12.52
N ASN A 79 -12.17 -3.50 -13.25
CA ASN A 79 -11.30 -2.44 -12.77
C ASN A 79 -12.16 -1.30 -12.21
N VAL A 80 -12.01 -1.00 -10.91
CA VAL A 80 -12.77 0.05 -10.20
C VAL A 80 -12.03 1.40 -10.13
N GLY A 81 -10.99 1.58 -10.92
CA GLY A 81 -10.24 2.83 -11.03
C GLY A 81 -8.88 2.79 -10.34
N TYR A 82 -8.23 3.94 -10.26
CA TYR A 82 -6.91 4.08 -9.65
C TYR A 82 -7.01 4.27 -8.14
N MET A 83 -6.24 3.53 -7.36
CA MET A 83 -6.31 3.54 -5.88
C MET A 83 -6.24 4.95 -5.25
N ARG A 84 -5.57 5.92 -5.89
CA ARG A 84 -5.47 7.30 -5.38
C ARG A 84 -6.48 8.27 -6.00
N ALA A 85 -7.34 7.77 -6.88
CA ALA A 85 -8.41 8.54 -7.53
C ALA A 85 -9.69 7.69 -7.59
N LEU A 86 -10.08 7.08 -6.45
CA LEU A 86 -11.25 6.21 -6.35
C LEU A 86 -12.54 7.01 -6.50
N SER A 87 -13.54 6.37 -7.10
CA SER A 87 -14.95 6.77 -7.02
C SER A 87 -15.69 5.77 -6.13
N PRO A 88 -16.40 6.23 -5.08
CA PRO A 88 -17.21 5.35 -4.24
C PRO A 88 -18.24 4.56 -5.06
N GLU A 89 -18.88 5.20 -6.05
CA GLU A 89 -19.83 4.55 -6.94
C GLU A 89 -19.18 3.45 -7.75
N GLY A 90 -17.96 3.70 -8.27
CA GLY A 90 -17.19 2.70 -9.02
C GLY A 90 -16.86 1.48 -8.17
N VAL A 91 -16.40 1.69 -6.93
CA VAL A 91 -16.10 0.59 -6.00
C VAL A 91 -17.36 -0.16 -5.57
N LEU A 92 -18.45 0.53 -5.27
CA LEU A 92 -19.69 -0.10 -4.80
C LEU A 92 -20.50 -0.74 -5.94
N SER A 93 -20.28 -0.36 -7.21
CA SER A 93 -21.03 -0.89 -8.36
C SER A 93 -20.84 -2.39 -8.58
N VAL A 94 -19.75 -2.97 -8.07
CA VAL A 94 -19.48 -4.40 -8.16
C VAL A 94 -20.15 -5.21 -7.04
N ASN A 95 -20.95 -4.58 -6.18
CA ASN A 95 -21.64 -5.17 -5.02
C ASN A 95 -20.66 -6.00 -4.15
N PRO A 96 -19.59 -5.41 -3.61
CA PRO A 96 -18.66 -6.13 -2.78
C PRO A 96 -19.27 -6.46 -1.41
N SER A 97 -18.92 -7.63 -0.83
CA SER A 97 -19.19 -7.97 0.57
C SER A 97 -18.14 -7.39 1.52
N GLY A 98 -16.98 -7.00 1.00
CA GLY A 98 -15.89 -6.37 1.73
C GLY A 98 -14.93 -5.63 0.81
N ILE A 99 -14.26 -4.62 1.35
CA ILE A 99 -13.26 -3.81 0.66
C ILE A 99 -11.93 -3.93 1.41
N LEU A 100 -10.91 -4.47 0.75
CA LEU A 100 -9.52 -4.43 1.17
C LEU A 100 -8.84 -3.26 0.46
N ALA A 101 -8.39 -2.25 1.19
CA ALA A 101 -7.74 -1.09 0.59
C ALA A 101 -6.38 -0.82 1.24
N LEU A 102 -5.37 -0.61 0.40
CA LEU A 102 -4.04 -0.25 0.86
C LEU A 102 -4.06 1.14 1.47
N HIS A 103 -3.34 1.33 2.57
CA HIS A 103 -3.15 2.65 3.17
C HIS A 103 -2.63 3.65 2.13
N GLY A 104 -3.10 4.89 2.17
CA GLY A 104 -2.83 5.90 1.14
C GLY A 104 -3.72 5.80 -0.10
N SER A 105 -4.76 4.94 -0.07
CA SER A 105 -5.86 5.02 -1.03
C SER A 105 -6.61 6.35 -0.89
N GLY A 106 -7.15 6.86 -1.97
CA GLY A 106 -7.76 8.19 -1.97
C GLY A 106 -8.63 8.49 -3.20
N PRO A 107 -9.16 9.70 -3.30
CA PRO A 107 -8.99 10.81 -2.35
C PRO A 107 -9.63 10.50 -0.99
N ARG A 108 -9.24 11.25 0.05
CA ARG A 108 -9.71 11.01 1.43
C ARG A 108 -11.24 11.01 1.51
N GLU A 109 -11.88 11.93 0.82
CA GLU A 109 -13.34 12.07 0.79
C GLU A 109 -14.02 10.80 0.25
N ALA A 110 -13.45 10.18 -0.79
CA ALA A 110 -13.95 8.94 -1.35
C ALA A 110 -13.79 7.77 -0.35
N VAL A 111 -12.63 7.67 0.30
CA VAL A 111 -12.37 6.66 1.33
C VAL A 111 -13.31 6.84 2.53
N ASP A 112 -13.56 8.08 2.98
CA ASP A 112 -14.48 8.39 4.06
C ASP A 112 -15.93 7.96 3.72
N VAL A 113 -16.35 8.11 2.46
CA VAL A 113 -17.67 7.61 1.99
C VAL A 113 -17.70 6.09 1.99
N LEU A 114 -16.67 5.42 1.51
CA LEU A 114 -16.59 3.96 1.52
C LEU A 114 -16.60 3.40 2.95
N LYS A 115 -15.86 3.99 3.89
CA LYS A 115 -15.83 3.61 5.31
C LYS A 115 -17.18 3.81 6.01
N LYS A 116 -18.01 4.76 5.56
CA LYS A 116 -19.35 5.02 6.08
C LYS A 116 -20.45 4.20 5.40
N SER A 117 -20.11 3.50 4.33
CA SER A 117 -21.07 2.61 3.65
C SER A 117 -21.43 1.40 4.53
N SER A 118 -22.41 0.63 4.10
CA SER A 118 -22.78 -0.63 4.76
C SER A 118 -21.78 -1.78 4.46
N VAL A 119 -20.84 -1.56 3.54
CA VAL A 119 -19.83 -2.55 3.16
C VAL A 119 -18.64 -2.46 4.10
N PRO A 120 -18.24 -3.54 4.78
CA PRO A 120 -17.06 -3.57 5.62
C PRO A 120 -15.81 -3.13 4.86
N PHE A 121 -15.03 -2.22 5.45
CA PHE A 121 -13.80 -1.67 4.89
C PHE A 121 -12.63 -1.97 5.81
N ILE A 122 -11.62 -2.68 5.31
CA ILE A 122 -10.38 -2.96 6.04
C ILE A 122 -9.25 -2.23 5.32
N GLU A 123 -8.60 -1.33 6.05
CA GLU A 123 -7.40 -0.65 5.59
C GLU A 123 -6.17 -1.48 5.94
N VAL A 124 -5.38 -1.81 4.92
CA VAL A 124 -4.15 -2.60 5.04
C VAL A 124 -2.98 -1.64 5.17
N PRO A 125 -2.15 -1.74 6.22
CA PRO A 125 -1.02 -0.83 6.43
C PRO A 125 0.01 -0.92 5.29
N GLU A 126 0.71 0.20 5.05
CA GLU A 126 1.79 0.28 4.07
C GLU A 126 3.05 0.80 4.73
N HIS A 127 4.02 -0.08 4.92
CA HIS A 127 5.36 0.24 5.38
C HIS A 127 6.37 -0.31 4.39
N TYR A 128 7.25 0.54 3.90
CA TYR A 128 8.22 0.21 2.85
C TYR A 128 9.47 -0.44 3.44
N SER A 129 9.27 -1.55 4.16
CA SER A 129 10.31 -2.33 4.84
C SER A 129 10.02 -3.83 4.74
N HIS A 130 11.00 -4.64 5.13
CA HIS A 130 10.87 -6.09 5.26
C HIS A 130 9.68 -6.46 6.16
N GLU A 131 9.66 -5.93 7.37
CA GLU A 131 8.60 -6.19 8.37
C GLU A 131 7.24 -5.73 7.88
N GLY A 132 7.18 -4.60 7.14
CA GLY A 132 5.94 -4.09 6.56
C GLY A 132 5.31 -5.02 5.54
N ILE A 133 6.13 -5.74 4.76
CA ILE A 133 5.63 -6.77 3.83
C ILE A 133 5.01 -7.93 4.60
N LEU A 134 5.67 -8.41 5.66
CA LEU A 134 5.18 -9.51 6.47
C LEU A 134 3.89 -9.12 7.21
N GLU A 135 3.83 -7.91 7.75
CA GLU A 135 2.62 -7.35 8.37
C GLU A 135 1.45 -7.31 7.38
N LYS A 136 1.69 -6.79 6.19
CA LYS A 136 0.68 -6.70 5.13
C LYS A 136 0.10 -8.08 4.79
N ILE A 137 0.94 -9.10 4.63
CA ILE A 137 0.52 -10.49 4.39
C ILE A 137 -0.40 -10.98 5.50
N ARG A 138 -0.01 -10.76 6.77
CA ARG A 138 -0.80 -11.17 7.93
C ARG A 138 -2.15 -10.46 8.01
N VAL A 139 -2.17 -9.15 7.76
CA VAL A 139 -3.42 -8.36 7.77
C VAL A 139 -4.38 -8.83 6.69
N VAL A 140 -3.89 -9.08 5.46
CA VAL A 140 -4.73 -9.61 4.36
C VAL A 140 -5.24 -11.02 4.71
N GLY A 141 -4.38 -11.91 5.21
CA GLY A 141 -4.79 -13.26 5.59
C GLY A 141 -5.81 -13.25 6.72
N LYS A 142 -5.63 -12.41 7.73
CA LYS A 142 -6.60 -12.23 8.81
C LYS A 142 -7.93 -11.71 8.27
N ALA A 143 -7.91 -10.72 7.39
CA ALA A 143 -9.12 -10.17 6.80
C ALA A 143 -9.95 -11.23 6.06
N LEU A 144 -9.29 -12.19 5.43
CA LEU A 144 -9.90 -13.29 4.69
C LEU A 144 -10.17 -14.54 5.56
N GLY A 145 -9.76 -14.56 6.84
CA GLY A 145 -9.93 -15.70 7.75
C GLY A 145 -9.00 -16.88 7.43
N VAL A 146 -7.84 -16.63 6.83
CA VAL A 146 -6.85 -17.65 6.40
C VAL A 146 -5.50 -17.46 7.08
N ASP A 147 -5.49 -17.16 8.39
CA ASP A 147 -4.31 -16.84 9.18
C ASP A 147 -3.17 -17.87 9.01
N ALA A 148 -3.49 -19.17 9.00
CA ALA A 148 -2.48 -20.21 8.85
C ALA A 148 -1.75 -20.16 7.50
N LYS A 149 -2.48 -19.84 6.41
CA LYS A 149 -1.88 -19.66 5.09
C LYS A 149 -1.02 -18.39 5.07
N ALA A 150 -1.49 -17.32 5.72
CA ALA A 150 -0.76 -16.06 5.80
C ALA A 150 0.56 -16.18 6.59
N GLU A 151 0.56 -16.89 7.72
CA GLU A 151 1.79 -17.14 8.49
C GLU A 151 2.80 -17.98 7.69
N LYS A 152 2.33 -18.99 6.95
CA LYS A 152 3.19 -19.76 6.06
C LYS A 152 3.81 -18.88 4.98
N LEU A 153 3.00 -18.07 4.28
CA LEU A 153 3.48 -17.15 3.25
C LEU A 153 4.43 -16.11 3.84
N ALA A 154 4.12 -15.54 5.00
CA ALA A 154 4.98 -14.59 5.69
C ALA A 154 6.35 -15.20 6.03
N ALA A 155 6.39 -16.43 6.54
CA ALA A 155 7.66 -17.13 6.83
C ALA A 155 8.47 -17.42 5.57
N GLU A 156 7.83 -17.81 4.46
CA GLU A 156 8.49 -17.98 3.17
C GLU A 156 9.07 -16.67 2.64
N MET A 157 8.31 -15.56 2.78
CA MET A 157 8.76 -14.24 2.37
C MET A 157 9.89 -13.70 3.24
N ASP A 158 9.83 -13.90 4.57
CA ASP A 158 10.89 -13.54 5.51
C ASP A 158 12.23 -14.18 5.11
N ALA A 159 12.22 -15.47 4.79
CA ALA A 159 13.40 -16.17 4.34
C ALA A 159 13.98 -15.60 3.01
N LYS A 160 13.10 -15.33 2.03
CA LYS A 160 13.49 -14.76 0.74
C LYS A 160 14.04 -13.33 0.86
N LEU A 161 13.37 -12.48 1.63
CA LEU A 161 13.79 -11.10 1.87
C LEU A 161 15.13 -11.06 2.60
N THR A 162 15.29 -11.87 3.65
CA THR A 162 16.56 -12.03 4.38
C THR A 162 17.69 -12.47 3.44
N ALA A 163 17.44 -13.42 2.54
CA ALA A 163 18.44 -13.86 1.57
C ALA A 163 18.82 -12.73 0.60
N ALA A 164 17.82 -12.02 0.04
CA ALA A 164 18.06 -10.91 -0.89
C ALA A 164 18.85 -9.76 -0.25
N GLU A 165 18.53 -9.37 0.98
CA GLU A 165 19.26 -8.33 1.70
C GLU A 165 20.71 -8.71 2.03
N LYS A 166 20.96 -9.99 2.33
CA LYS A 166 22.33 -10.50 2.58
C LYS A 166 23.23 -10.39 1.37
N GLN A 167 22.70 -10.46 0.16
CA GLN A 167 23.47 -10.42 -1.09
C GLN A 167 24.32 -9.15 -1.25
N THR A 168 23.90 -8.06 -0.63
CA THR A 168 24.60 -6.77 -0.67
C THR A 168 25.28 -6.39 0.65
N ALA A 169 25.23 -7.25 1.66
CA ALA A 169 25.74 -6.94 3.00
C ALA A 169 27.27 -6.68 3.03
N SER A 170 28.02 -7.34 2.15
CA SER A 170 29.50 -7.19 2.04
C SER A 170 29.94 -5.97 1.24
N ILE A 171 29.02 -5.29 0.54
CA ILE A 171 29.34 -4.15 -0.33
C ILE A 171 29.69 -2.93 0.52
N LYS A 172 30.93 -2.46 0.40
CA LYS A 172 31.47 -1.32 1.15
C LYS A 172 31.11 0.02 0.50
N GLU A 173 31.21 0.10 -0.83
CA GLU A 173 30.93 1.32 -1.62
C GLU A 173 29.51 1.25 -2.15
N ARG A 174 28.58 1.79 -1.35
CA ARG A 174 27.17 1.80 -1.70
C ARG A 174 26.86 2.88 -2.71
N LYS A 175 26.17 2.52 -3.80
CA LYS A 175 25.74 3.44 -4.85
C LYS A 175 24.67 4.42 -4.31
N ARG A 176 24.81 5.69 -4.69
CA ARG A 176 23.81 6.72 -4.48
C ARG A 176 22.81 6.69 -5.64
N VAL A 177 21.56 6.41 -5.37
CA VAL A 177 20.52 6.22 -6.37
C VAL A 177 19.53 7.37 -6.30
N LEU A 178 19.33 8.06 -7.42
CA LEU A 178 18.27 9.05 -7.59
C LEU A 178 17.07 8.39 -8.28
N PHE A 179 15.99 8.18 -7.54
CA PHE A 179 14.75 7.75 -8.18
C PHE A 179 14.02 8.94 -8.78
N VAL A 180 13.70 8.86 -10.07
CA VAL A 180 12.95 9.87 -10.81
C VAL A 180 11.56 9.31 -11.15
N LEU A 181 10.53 9.94 -10.62
CA LEU A 181 9.13 9.57 -10.86
C LEU A 181 8.59 10.20 -12.15
N SER A 182 9.04 11.40 -12.49
CA SER A 182 8.57 12.17 -13.65
C SER A 182 9.55 13.27 -14.03
N THR A 183 9.56 13.61 -15.34
CA THR A 183 10.30 14.73 -15.92
C THR A 183 9.36 15.83 -16.47
N GLN A 184 8.08 15.76 -16.14
CA GLN A 184 7.07 16.65 -16.74
C GLN A 184 7.38 18.14 -16.51
N GLY A 185 7.29 18.91 -17.61
CA GLY A 185 7.57 20.35 -17.58
C GLY A 185 9.03 20.70 -17.30
N GLY A 186 9.95 19.78 -17.58
CA GLY A 186 11.39 19.96 -17.32
C GLY A 186 11.78 19.87 -15.85
N LYS A 187 10.84 19.54 -14.96
CA LYS A 187 11.09 19.41 -13.52
C LYS A 187 11.30 17.93 -13.16
N ILE A 188 12.34 17.66 -12.41
CA ILE A 188 12.62 16.34 -11.88
C ILE A 188 11.80 16.12 -10.61
N LEU A 189 10.79 15.26 -10.69
CA LEU A 189 10.04 14.80 -9.52
C LEU A 189 10.74 13.55 -8.97
N ALA A 190 11.34 13.67 -7.80
CA ALA A 190 12.15 12.62 -7.20
C ALA A 190 11.56 12.11 -5.88
N ALA A 191 12.02 10.93 -5.47
CA ALA A 191 11.64 10.29 -4.21
C ALA A 191 12.63 10.63 -3.09
N GLY A 192 12.11 11.24 -2.02
CA GLY A 192 12.80 11.42 -0.74
C GLY A 192 12.57 10.23 0.20
N SER A 193 12.85 10.44 1.51
CA SER A 193 12.60 9.45 2.56
C SER A 193 11.11 9.06 2.64
N ASP A 194 10.82 7.96 3.33
CA ASP A 194 9.45 7.48 3.57
C ASP A 194 8.62 7.28 2.29
N SER A 195 9.28 6.83 1.22
CA SER A 195 8.67 6.47 -0.06
C SER A 195 8.99 5.04 -0.45
N ALA A 196 8.18 4.43 -1.31
CA ALA A 196 8.44 3.09 -1.82
C ALA A 196 9.82 2.99 -2.50
N ALA A 197 10.21 4.03 -3.24
CA ALA A 197 11.53 4.08 -3.87
C ALA A 197 12.67 4.14 -2.84
N ASP A 198 12.50 4.90 -1.75
CA ASP A 198 13.46 4.94 -0.65
C ASP A 198 13.64 3.57 0.00
N GLY A 199 12.51 2.89 0.28
CA GLY A 199 12.52 1.56 0.87
C GLY A 199 13.25 0.53 0.00
N ILE A 200 12.90 0.41 -1.29
CA ILE A 200 13.52 -0.58 -2.17
C ILE A 200 15.00 -0.30 -2.43
N ILE A 201 15.40 0.98 -2.55
CA ILE A 201 16.80 1.37 -2.69
C ILE A 201 17.60 0.90 -1.47
N LYS A 202 17.09 1.10 -0.26
CA LYS A 202 17.75 0.65 0.99
C LYS A 202 17.83 -0.86 1.10
N LEU A 203 16.73 -1.57 0.80
CA LEU A 203 16.68 -3.03 0.80
C LEU A 203 17.64 -3.65 -0.21
N ALA A 204 17.84 -3.00 -1.37
CA ALA A 204 18.84 -3.40 -2.35
C ALA A 204 20.29 -3.01 -1.98
N GLY A 205 20.54 -2.54 -0.75
CA GLY A 205 21.86 -2.18 -0.25
C GLY A 205 22.43 -0.88 -0.80
N ALA A 206 21.60 0.00 -1.35
CA ALA A 206 22.03 1.30 -1.88
C ALA A 206 21.64 2.45 -0.93
N ILE A 207 21.98 3.66 -1.32
CA ILE A 207 21.68 4.91 -0.61
C ILE A 207 20.72 5.72 -1.48
N ASN A 208 19.60 6.16 -0.92
CA ASN A 208 18.78 7.17 -1.60
C ASN A 208 19.59 8.47 -1.67
N ALA A 209 19.83 8.95 -2.89
CA ALA A 209 20.62 10.16 -3.10
C ALA A 209 19.91 11.44 -2.60
N VAL A 210 18.60 11.36 -2.41
CA VAL A 210 17.77 12.49 -1.99
C VAL A 210 17.69 12.55 -0.47
N GLU A 211 18.11 13.68 0.07
CA GLU A 211 18.03 14.01 1.50
C GLU A 211 17.18 15.27 1.68
N GLY A 212 16.65 15.49 2.88
CA GLY A 212 16.01 16.76 3.26
C GLY A 212 14.51 16.86 3.00
N PHE A 213 13.86 15.84 2.40
CA PHE A 213 12.40 15.76 2.35
C PHE A 213 11.88 14.31 2.32
N SER A 214 10.62 14.14 2.69
CA SER A 214 9.90 12.86 2.59
C SER A 214 8.89 12.86 1.45
N GLY A 215 8.58 11.67 0.94
CA GLY A 215 7.66 11.46 -0.18
C GLY A 215 8.24 11.90 -1.53
N TYR A 216 7.36 12.29 -2.44
CA TYR A 216 7.75 12.68 -3.80
C TYR A 216 7.64 14.19 -3.98
N LYS A 217 8.74 14.86 -4.34
CA LYS A 217 8.76 16.31 -4.55
C LYS A 217 9.63 16.72 -5.74
N PRO A 218 9.32 17.85 -6.40
CA PRO A 218 10.20 18.45 -7.40
C PRO A 218 11.55 18.83 -6.77
N MET A 219 12.64 18.52 -7.47
CA MET A 219 13.98 18.94 -7.12
C MET A 219 14.40 20.17 -7.92
N THR A 220 15.20 21.02 -7.29
CA THR A 220 15.94 22.09 -7.99
C THR A 220 17.22 21.53 -8.59
N ASP A 221 17.77 22.18 -9.59
CA ASP A 221 19.05 21.80 -10.22
C ASP A 221 20.20 21.76 -9.19
N GLU A 222 20.20 22.69 -8.25
CA GLU A 222 21.17 22.71 -7.14
C GLU A 222 21.03 21.48 -6.23
N ALA A 223 19.80 21.09 -5.90
CA ALA A 223 19.54 19.88 -5.09
C ALA A 223 19.99 18.60 -5.82
N ILE A 224 19.78 18.52 -7.14
CA ILE A 224 20.23 17.40 -7.97
C ILE A 224 21.76 17.32 -7.97
N ALA A 225 22.46 18.45 -8.19
CA ALA A 225 23.91 18.51 -8.18
C ALA A 225 24.48 18.11 -6.80
N THR A 226 23.82 18.53 -5.72
CA THR A 226 24.22 18.19 -4.33
C THR A 226 23.96 16.73 -4.00
N ALA A 227 22.93 16.11 -4.54
CA ALA A 227 22.58 14.70 -4.35
C ALA A 227 23.65 13.75 -4.88
N LYS A 228 24.43 14.16 -5.89
CA LYS A 228 25.55 13.39 -6.49
C LYS A 228 25.18 11.94 -6.76
N PRO A 229 24.15 11.67 -7.57
CA PRO A 229 23.77 10.29 -7.86
C PRO A 229 24.80 9.58 -8.73
N ASP A 230 25.05 8.31 -8.43
CA ASP A 230 25.83 7.38 -9.25
C ASP A 230 24.96 6.69 -10.29
N VAL A 231 23.67 6.58 -10.02
CA VAL A 231 22.70 5.87 -10.84
C VAL A 231 21.34 6.60 -10.76
N ILE A 232 20.65 6.68 -11.91
CA ILE A 232 19.25 7.09 -11.95
C ILE A 232 18.39 5.84 -12.02
N LEU A 233 17.38 5.77 -11.17
CA LEU A 233 16.39 4.71 -11.16
C LEU A 233 15.05 5.30 -11.64
N THR A 234 14.43 4.64 -12.61
CA THR A 234 13.12 5.01 -13.14
C THR A 234 12.19 3.81 -13.17
N MET A 235 10.92 4.05 -13.39
CA MET A 235 9.98 2.96 -13.61
C MET A 235 9.40 3.00 -15.04
N LYS A 236 9.03 1.82 -15.55
CA LYS A 236 8.27 1.61 -16.78
C LYS A 236 6.93 0.97 -16.44
N ASN A 237 5.98 1.05 -17.38
CA ASN A 237 4.63 0.50 -17.25
C ASN A 237 3.78 1.09 -16.10
N ALA A 238 4.20 2.22 -15.54
CA ALA A 238 3.48 2.91 -14.48
C ALA A 238 3.65 4.43 -14.67
N GLY A 239 2.67 5.04 -15.31
CA GLY A 239 2.71 6.46 -15.69
C GLY A 239 3.34 6.73 -17.06
N PRO A 240 3.53 7.99 -17.43
CA PRO A 240 4.19 8.38 -18.67
C PRO A 240 5.63 7.85 -18.72
N PRO A 241 6.10 7.31 -19.86
CA PRO A 241 7.47 6.86 -19.96
C PRO A 241 8.43 8.03 -19.85
N ILE A 242 9.53 7.82 -19.12
CA ILE A 242 10.63 8.78 -19.02
C ILE A 242 11.68 8.37 -20.04
N SER A 243 11.97 9.25 -21.01
CA SER A 243 13.04 8.99 -21.97
C SER A 243 14.41 9.37 -21.38
N GLU A 244 15.45 8.62 -21.75
CA GLU A 244 16.83 8.97 -21.36
C GLU A 244 17.24 10.34 -21.91
N ASP A 245 16.78 10.71 -23.10
CA ASP A 245 17.08 12.00 -23.70
C ASP A 245 16.47 13.15 -22.88
N GLU A 246 15.24 13.00 -22.38
CA GLU A 246 14.64 13.99 -21.47
C GLU A 246 15.40 14.10 -20.14
N LEU A 247 15.83 12.96 -19.57
CA LEU A 247 16.63 12.96 -18.34
C LEU A 247 17.94 13.71 -18.53
N PHE A 248 18.67 13.39 -19.59
CA PHE A 248 20.00 13.94 -19.85
C PHE A 248 19.97 15.32 -20.54
N ALA A 249 18.82 15.79 -21.00
CA ALA A 249 18.62 17.18 -21.41
C ALA A 249 18.63 18.13 -20.18
N ASN A 250 18.39 17.63 -18.97
CA ASN A 250 18.54 18.44 -17.75
C ASN A 250 20.04 18.59 -17.41
N PRO A 251 20.61 19.83 -17.42
CA PRO A 251 22.05 20.04 -17.20
C PRO A 251 22.53 19.58 -15.82
N ALA A 252 21.66 19.70 -14.80
CA ALA A 252 22.00 19.26 -13.43
C ALA A 252 22.19 17.75 -13.37
N ILE A 253 21.33 16.98 -14.03
CA ILE A 253 21.49 15.52 -14.16
C ILE A 253 22.72 15.20 -14.99
N ALA A 254 22.88 15.82 -16.16
CA ALA A 254 23.97 15.54 -17.08
C ALA A 254 25.37 15.76 -16.45
N SER A 255 25.48 16.68 -15.48
CA SER A 255 26.71 16.97 -14.76
C SER A 255 27.03 16.00 -13.62
N THR A 256 26.11 15.14 -13.22
CA THR A 256 26.33 14.12 -12.17
C THR A 256 27.14 12.92 -12.67
N SER A 257 27.65 12.09 -11.75
CA SER A 257 28.30 10.82 -12.11
C SER A 257 27.36 9.92 -12.92
N ALA A 258 26.10 9.87 -12.54
CA ALA A 258 25.05 9.13 -13.28
C ALA A 258 24.86 9.68 -14.70
N GLY A 259 24.85 11.01 -14.86
CA GLY A 259 24.70 11.67 -16.15
C GLY A 259 25.87 11.46 -17.08
N VAL A 260 27.10 11.64 -16.59
CA VAL A 260 28.33 11.42 -17.36
C VAL A 260 28.45 9.96 -17.83
N ALA A 261 28.12 9.01 -16.97
CA ALA A 261 28.12 7.58 -17.30
C ALA A 261 26.84 7.12 -18.04
N ARG A 262 25.85 8.00 -18.22
CA ARG A 262 24.49 7.69 -18.74
C ARG A 262 23.90 6.44 -18.07
N LYS A 263 24.10 6.30 -16.75
CA LYS A 263 23.67 5.12 -15.99
C LYS A 263 22.25 5.27 -15.51
N VAL A 264 21.33 4.64 -16.24
CA VAL A 264 19.89 4.54 -15.91
C VAL A 264 19.51 3.08 -15.72
N ILE A 265 18.76 2.81 -14.67
CA ILE A 265 18.09 1.52 -14.45
C ILE A 265 16.59 1.79 -14.55
N SER A 266 15.87 1.00 -15.35
CA SER A 266 14.43 1.11 -15.51
C SER A 266 13.77 -0.23 -15.23
N MET A 267 12.90 -0.29 -14.22
CA MET A 267 12.18 -1.50 -13.81
C MET A 267 10.66 -1.30 -13.89
N ASP A 268 9.91 -2.40 -13.97
CA ASP A 268 8.44 -2.32 -13.92
C ASP A 268 7.98 -1.68 -12.60
N GLY A 269 7.08 -0.70 -12.67
CA GLY A 269 6.70 0.10 -11.51
C GLY A 269 5.97 -0.71 -10.44
N GLY A 270 5.08 -1.63 -10.82
CA GLY A 270 4.37 -2.49 -9.87
C GLY A 270 5.29 -3.52 -9.21
N TYR A 271 6.29 -4.00 -9.94
CA TYR A 271 7.31 -4.91 -9.45
C TYR A 271 8.29 -4.21 -8.49
N LEU A 272 8.78 -3.03 -8.88
CA LEU A 272 9.77 -2.27 -8.13
C LEU A 272 9.21 -1.69 -6.82
N LEU A 273 7.98 -1.14 -6.86
CA LEU A 273 7.42 -0.32 -5.79
C LEU A 273 6.22 -0.97 -5.09
N GLY A 274 5.88 -2.22 -5.43
CA GLY A 274 4.66 -2.86 -4.93
C GLY A 274 4.71 -3.29 -3.47
N PHE A 275 5.89 -3.63 -2.95
CA PHE A 275 6.06 -4.15 -1.59
C PHE A 275 5.10 -5.30 -1.27
N GLY A 276 5.06 -6.26 -2.19
CA GLY A 276 4.25 -7.48 -2.15
C GLY A 276 5.11 -8.74 -2.23
N PRO A 277 4.52 -9.89 -2.59
CA PRO A 277 5.22 -11.19 -2.65
C PRO A 277 6.42 -11.25 -3.60
N ARG A 278 6.54 -10.34 -4.57
CA ARG A 278 7.67 -10.27 -5.50
C ARG A 278 8.80 -9.34 -5.08
N THR A 279 8.73 -8.75 -3.89
CA THR A 279 9.72 -7.74 -3.47
C THR A 279 11.12 -8.32 -3.29
N ALA A 280 11.24 -9.57 -2.83
CA ALA A 280 12.56 -10.21 -2.70
C ALA A 280 13.29 -10.33 -4.06
N GLU A 281 12.56 -10.71 -5.10
CA GLU A 281 13.08 -10.77 -6.47
C GLU A 281 13.41 -9.37 -7.01
N ALA A 282 12.58 -8.36 -6.70
CA ALA A 282 12.84 -6.97 -7.10
C ALA A 282 14.11 -6.40 -6.42
N ILE A 283 14.34 -6.73 -5.15
CA ILE A 283 15.56 -6.38 -4.42
C ILE A 283 16.78 -7.00 -5.11
N HIS A 284 16.73 -8.30 -5.42
CA HIS A 284 17.80 -9.00 -6.11
C HIS A 284 18.13 -8.37 -7.47
N ASP A 285 17.11 -8.18 -8.32
CA ASP A 285 17.28 -7.62 -9.66
C ASP A 285 17.85 -6.19 -9.64
N LEU A 286 17.39 -5.38 -8.68
CA LEU A 286 17.92 -4.04 -8.49
C LEU A 286 19.38 -4.10 -7.99
N ALA A 287 19.70 -4.97 -7.04
CA ALA A 287 21.06 -5.16 -6.54
C ALA A 287 22.01 -5.61 -7.65
N VAL A 288 21.63 -6.59 -8.47
CA VAL A 288 22.41 -7.03 -9.63
C VAL A 288 22.63 -5.89 -10.63
N SER A 289 21.60 -5.08 -10.90
CA SER A 289 21.69 -3.92 -11.79
C SER A 289 22.63 -2.83 -11.26
N LEU A 290 22.72 -2.68 -9.94
CA LEU A 290 23.58 -1.70 -9.27
C LEU A 290 25.04 -2.17 -9.17
N TYR A 291 25.26 -3.43 -8.83
CA TYR A 291 26.57 -3.95 -8.36
C TYR A 291 27.14 -5.09 -9.22
N GLY A 292 26.34 -5.68 -10.11
CA GLY A 292 26.80 -6.77 -10.98
C GLY A 292 27.34 -7.96 -10.18
N ASN A 293 28.54 -8.40 -10.54
CA ASN A 293 29.20 -9.58 -9.94
C ASN A 293 29.60 -9.40 -8.44
N GLN A 294 29.35 -8.26 -7.82
CA GLN A 294 29.57 -8.07 -6.39
C GLN A 294 28.41 -8.59 -5.54
N VAL A 295 27.26 -8.83 -6.17
CA VAL A 295 26.11 -9.48 -5.52
C VAL A 295 26.45 -10.95 -5.31
N THR A 296 26.37 -11.43 -4.09
CA THR A 296 26.64 -12.84 -3.74
C THR A 296 25.36 -13.65 -3.76
N ASP A 297 25.44 -14.89 -4.20
CA ASP A 297 24.31 -15.84 -4.16
C ASP A 297 23.96 -16.24 -2.71
#